data_dc70fb0ee716015d704b96ef83790a8b
#
_entry.id   dc70fb0ee716015d704b96ef83790a8b
#
_cell.length_a   1.000
_cell.length_b   1.000
_cell.length_c   1.000
_cell.angle_alpha   90.00
_cell.angle_beta   90.00
_cell.angle_gamma   90.00
#
_symmetry.space_group_name_H-M   'P 1'
#
loop_
_entity.id
_entity.type
_entity.pdbx_description
1 polymer ?
#
loop_
_entity_poly.entity_id
_entity_poly.type
_entity_poly.pdbx_seq_one_letter_code
_entity_poly.pdbx_strand_id
1 'polypeptide(L)'
;MYKSLYYLTFTLTVFLVSCNSQSKPAAEEEEATEVAPEKTEATSKKIIKTDMAPNPVGPYNQAIMAGNTLYLAGQIGINPESGEMVTSSIEEEATQVMNNLQAVLKEGGMDMNNVVQTTIYMTDLNDFGKVNEIYGSYFGDMAPSRVTVGVASLPKGAHLEISMIAVE
;
A
#
# COMPACT_ATOMS: atom_id res chain seq x y z
N MET A 1 37.43 -51.77 -8.25
CA MET A 1 37.98 -52.49 -9.41
C MET A 1 37.21 -52.10 -10.65
N TYR A 2 37.93 -51.82 -11.71
CA TYR A 2 37.64 -51.50 -13.12
C TYR A 2 37.29 -50.03 -13.44
N LYS A 3 38.37 -49.40 -13.92
CA LYS A 3 38.43 -48.19 -14.76
C LYS A 3 37.92 -48.55 -16.16
N SER A 4 37.19 -47.69 -16.83
CA SER A 4 37.10 -47.69 -18.29
C SER A 4 37.25 -46.25 -18.80
N LEU A 5 38.36 -46.10 -19.51
CA LEU A 5 38.86 -44.91 -20.15
C LEU A 5 38.44 -44.99 -21.62
N TYR A 6 37.64 -44.01 -22.12
CA TYR A 6 37.38 -43.86 -23.55
C TYR A 6 38.01 -42.59 -24.07
N TYR A 7 39.09 -42.80 -24.83
CA TYR A 7 39.66 -41.79 -25.72
C TYR A 7 38.77 -41.65 -26.95
N LEU A 8 38.36 -40.44 -27.31
CA LEU A 8 37.80 -40.17 -28.62
C LEU A 8 38.68 -39.17 -29.36
N THR A 9 39.25 -39.66 -30.45
CA THR A 9 40.19 -38.99 -31.35
C THR A 9 39.52 -37.86 -32.15
N PHE A 10 40.18 -36.72 -32.15
CA PHE A 10 39.82 -35.53 -32.91
C PHE A 10 40.39 -35.62 -34.32
N THR A 11 39.55 -35.76 -35.33
CA THR A 11 39.93 -35.64 -36.74
C THR A 11 39.67 -34.25 -37.26
N LEU A 12 40.74 -33.53 -37.54
CA LEU A 12 40.76 -32.20 -38.14
C LEU A 12 40.56 -32.34 -39.66
N THR A 13 39.43 -31.87 -40.17
CA THR A 13 39.21 -31.77 -41.64
C THR A 13 39.30 -30.30 -42.03
N VAL A 14 40.36 -29.98 -42.75
CA VAL A 14 40.58 -28.69 -43.39
C VAL A 14 39.82 -28.65 -44.71
N PHE A 15 38.85 -27.76 -44.86
CA PHE A 15 38.29 -27.42 -46.17
C PHE A 15 38.71 -26.01 -46.55
N LEU A 16 39.57 -25.95 -47.57
CA LEU A 16 39.87 -24.75 -48.34
C LEU A 16 38.78 -24.59 -49.41
N VAL A 17 38.00 -23.49 -49.35
CA VAL A 17 37.21 -23.07 -50.50
C VAL A 17 37.42 -21.57 -50.75
N SER A 18 37.93 -21.36 -51.83
CA SER A 18 38.14 -20.29 -52.78
C SER A 18 37.17 -19.08 -52.69
N CYS A 19 37.77 -17.91 -52.85
CA CYS A 19 37.12 -16.62 -53.13
C CYS A 19 36.17 -16.67 -54.30
N ASN A 20 34.97 -16.04 -54.15
CA ASN A 20 34.41 -15.29 -55.26
C ASN A 20 33.51 -14.14 -54.73
N SER A 21 33.79 -12.97 -55.26
CA SER A 21 33.10 -11.67 -55.46
C SER A 21 31.74 -11.40 -54.83
N GLN A 22 31.74 -10.28 -54.11
CA GLN A 22 30.79 -9.17 -54.17
C GLN A 22 29.29 -9.47 -54.26
N SER A 23 28.60 -9.29 -53.14
CA SER A 23 27.36 -8.55 -53.08
C SER A 23 27.21 -7.93 -51.68
N LYS A 24 27.03 -6.62 -51.68
CA LYS A 24 26.80 -5.77 -50.52
C LYS A 24 25.45 -6.15 -49.88
N PRO A 25 25.40 -6.52 -48.57
CA PRO A 25 24.13 -6.60 -47.90
C PRO A 25 23.60 -5.17 -47.68
N ALA A 26 22.36 -4.97 -48.08
CA ALA A 26 21.55 -3.78 -47.70
C ALA A 26 21.51 -3.73 -46.14
N ALA A 27 21.84 -2.57 -45.63
CA ALA A 27 21.57 -2.26 -44.22
C ALA A 27 20.04 -2.22 -44.04
N GLU A 28 19.49 -3.17 -43.30
CA GLU A 28 18.19 -3.00 -42.66
C GLU A 28 18.36 -1.88 -41.64
N GLU A 29 17.81 -0.69 -41.95
CA GLU A 29 17.57 0.34 -40.95
C GLU A 29 16.52 -0.22 -39.99
N GLU A 30 16.93 -0.65 -38.80
CA GLU A 30 16.04 -0.78 -37.65
C GLU A 30 15.50 0.61 -37.36
N GLU A 31 14.25 0.84 -37.76
CA GLU A 31 13.45 1.99 -37.37
C GLU A 31 13.24 1.92 -35.85
N ALA A 32 14.13 2.59 -35.11
CA ALA A 32 13.96 2.81 -33.70
C ALA A 32 12.67 3.62 -33.51
N THR A 33 11.58 2.94 -33.18
CA THR A 33 10.36 3.59 -32.71
C THR A 33 10.71 4.35 -31.45
N GLU A 34 10.94 5.65 -31.59
CA GLU A 34 11.05 6.61 -30.51
C GLU A 34 9.72 6.62 -29.76
N VAL A 35 9.65 5.84 -28.66
CA VAL A 35 8.52 5.91 -27.73
C VAL A 35 8.59 7.30 -27.10
N ALA A 36 7.74 8.20 -27.57
CA ALA A 36 7.58 9.51 -26.97
C ALA A 36 7.32 9.34 -25.46
N PRO A 37 7.96 10.13 -24.59
CA PRO A 37 7.72 10.02 -23.15
C PRO A 37 6.24 10.32 -22.90
N GLU A 38 5.54 9.33 -22.36
CA GLU A 38 4.16 9.47 -21.89
C GLU A 38 4.14 10.62 -20.88
N LYS A 39 3.41 11.67 -21.25
CA LYS A 39 3.31 12.87 -20.42
C LYS A 39 2.61 12.47 -19.11
N THR A 40 3.38 12.21 -18.06
CA THR A 40 2.88 11.92 -16.74
C THR A 40 2.01 13.10 -16.31
N GLU A 41 0.69 12.96 -16.40
CA GLU A 41 -0.23 13.95 -15.84
C GLU A 41 0.05 14.07 -14.36
N ALA A 42 0.32 15.27 -13.88
CA ALA A 42 0.54 15.51 -12.47
C ALA A 42 -0.70 15.03 -11.71
N THR A 43 -0.54 14.01 -10.87
CA THR A 43 -1.63 13.43 -10.07
C THR A 43 -2.28 14.55 -9.24
N SER A 44 -3.52 14.91 -9.56
CA SER A 44 -4.26 15.94 -8.82
C SER A 44 -4.52 15.44 -7.40
N LYS A 45 -4.21 16.29 -6.40
CA LYS A 45 -4.51 16.01 -5.00
C LYS A 45 -5.82 16.70 -4.63
N LYS A 46 -6.72 15.96 -3.94
CA LYS A 46 -7.97 16.48 -3.40
C LYS A 46 -8.00 16.27 -1.89
N ILE A 47 -8.32 17.31 -1.12
CA ILE A 47 -8.54 17.20 0.32
C ILE A 47 -9.93 16.58 0.54
N ILE A 48 -9.99 15.57 1.43
CA ILE A 48 -11.24 14.96 1.90
C ILE A 48 -11.43 15.41 3.35
N LYS A 49 -12.63 15.92 3.64
CA LYS A 49 -13.01 16.42 4.95
C LYS A 49 -14.50 16.20 5.21
N THR A 50 -14.83 15.67 6.38
CA THR A 50 -16.19 15.44 6.85
C THR A 50 -16.37 15.91 8.30
N ASP A 51 -17.57 16.37 8.65
CA ASP A 51 -17.92 16.70 10.04
C ASP A 51 -18.34 15.45 10.84
N MET A 52 -18.45 14.28 10.17
CA MET A 52 -18.76 13.00 10.81
C MET A 52 -17.51 12.30 11.39
N ALA A 53 -16.34 12.93 11.30
CA ALA A 53 -15.10 12.52 11.95
C ALA A 53 -14.44 13.73 12.62
N PRO A 54 -13.57 13.52 13.63
CA PRO A 54 -12.96 14.64 14.36
C PRO A 54 -12.18 15.58 13.44
N ASN A 55 -12.25 16.87 13.70
CA ASN A 55 -11.39 17.84 13.02
C ASN A 55 -9.92 17.57 13.35
N PRO A 56 -9.00 17.80 12.39
CA PRO A 56 -7.57 17.67 12.64
C PRO A 56 -7.13 18.54 13.81
N VAL A 57 -6.29 17.98 14.68
CA VAL A 57 -5.75 18.70 15.85
C VAL A 57 -4.40 19.39 15.53
N GLY A 58 -4.00 19.43 14.26
CA GLY A 58 -2.73 19.99 13.81
C GLY A 58 -2.77 20.36 12.31
N PRO A 59 -1.62 20.71 11.71
CA PRO A 59 -1.52 21.16 10.31
C PRO A 59 -1.56 19.99 9.31
N TYR A 60 -2.64 19.20 9.31
CA TYR A 60 -2.88 18.08 8.41
C TYR A 60 -4.36 18.00 8.02
N ASN A 61 -4.73 17.10 7.11
CA ASN A 61 -6.10 16.85 6.70
C ASN A 61 -6.55 15.47 7.14
N GLN A 62 -7.86 15.25 7.27
CA GLN A 62 -8.43 13.93 7.60
C GLN A 62 -8.04 12.88 6.56
N ALA A 63 -8.06 13.24 5.27
CA ALA A 63 -7.49 12.41 4.21
C ALA A 63 -7.13 13.23 2.97
N ILE A 64 -6.27 12.65 2.12
CA ILE A 64 -5.88 13.15 0.80
C ILE A 64 -6.16 12.07 -0.24
N MET A 65 -6.95 12.43 -1.26
CA MET A 65 -7.07 11.63 -2.48
C MET A 65 -5.96 12.02 -3.45
N ALA A 66 -5.20 11.06 -3.95
CA ALA A 66 -4.18 11.24 -4.97
C ALA A 66 -4.36 10.18 -6.07
N GLY A 67 -4.83 10.60 -7.23
CA GLY A 67 -5.30 9.67 -8.26
C GLY A 67 -6.50 8.86 -7.72
N ASN A 68 -6.39 7.53 -7.77
CA ASN A 68 -7.40 6.60 -7.23
C ASN A 68 -7.09 6.12 -5.80
N THR A 69 -6.10 6.71 -5.12
CA THR A 69 -5.66 6.28 -3.79
C THR A 69 -6.00 7.31 -2.74
N LEU A 70 -6.70 6.88 -1.69
CA LEU A 70 -7.05 7.69 -0.53
C LEU A 70 -6.12 7.36 0.64
N TYR A 71 -5.41 8.39 1.12
CA TYR A 71 -4.52 8.33 2.26
C TYR A 71 -5.22 8.95 3.46
N LEU A 72 -5.63 8.14 4.43
CA LEU A 72 -6.29 8.59 5.66
C LEU A 72 -5.25 8.88 6.74
N ALA A 73 -5.39 10.03 7.39
CA ALA A 73 -4.62 10.34 8.60
C ALA A 73 -4.99 9.39 9.74
N GLY A 74 -4.09 9.24 10.71
CA GLY A 74 -4.37 8.52 11.94
C GLY A 74 -5.60 9.09 12.65
N GLN A 75 -6.52 8.20 13.06
CA GLN A 75 -7.67 8.53 13.87
C GLN A 75 -7.47 7.95 15.27
N ILE A 76 -7.82 8.74 16.28
CA ILE A 76 -7.91 8.33 17.69
C ILE A 76 -9.38 8.35 18.11
N GLY A 77 -9.71 7.85 19.29
CA GLY A 77 -11.07 7.65 19.78
C GLY A 77 -11.81 8.93 20.18
N ILE A 78 -11.69 10.03 19.41
CA ILE A 78 -12.47 11.25 19.66
C ILE A 78 -13.87 11.09 19.06
N ASN A 79 -14.90 11.38 19.85
CA ASN A 79 -16.25 11.51 19.36
C ASN A 79 -16.39 12.86 18.61
N PRO A 80 -16.80 12.87 17.33
CA PRO A 80 -16.85 14.10 16.52
C PRO A 80 -17.92 15.11 17.00
N GLU A 81 -18.98 14.65 17.67
CA GLU A 81 -20.07 15.53 18.15
C GLU A 81 -19.66 16.25 19.44
N SER A 82 -19.07 15.57 20.40
CA SER A 82 -18.67 16.16 21.68
C SER A 82 -17.28 16.75 21.70
N GLY A 83 -16.38 16.28 20.80
CA GLY A 83 -14.96 16.60 20.79
C GLY A 83 -14.15 15.89 21.89
N GLU A 84 -14.78 15.01 22.67
CA GLU A 84 -14.17 14.32 23.82
C GLU A 84 -13.61 12.96 23.40
N MET A 85 -12.56 12.53 24.11
CA MET A 85 -12.01 11.17 23.98
C MET A 85 -12.95 10.14 24.60
N VAL A 86 -13.22 9.05 23.88
CA VAL A 86 -13.89 7.86 24.41
C VAL A 86 -12.83 7.03 25.13
N THR A 87 -12.89 7.00 26.45
CA THR A 87 -11.87 6.36 27.31
C THR A 87 -12.46 5.34 28.29
N SER A 88 -13.75 4.99 28.14
CA SER A 88 -14.45 4.07 29.04
C SER A 88 -13.91 2.61 28.95
N SER A 89 -13.52 2.19 27.74
CA SER A 89 -12.83 0.93 27.52
C SER A 89 -12.06 0.99 26.19
N ILE A 90 -11.09 0.08 26.00
CA ILE A 90 -10.36 -0.03 24.74
C ILE A 90 -11.26 -0.47 23.58
N GLU A 91 -12.29 -1.27 23.88
CA GLU A 91 -13.28 -1.74 22.91
C GLU A 91 -14.14 -0.56 22.37
N GLU A 92 -14.58 0.33 23.26
CA GLU A 92 -15.32 1.53 22.87
C GLU A 92 -14.43 2.54 22.14
N GLU A 93 -13.19 2.72 22.62
CA GLU A 93 -12.21 3.56 21.91
C GLU A 93 -11.93 3.01 20.50
N ALA A 94 -11.71 1.71 20.34
CA ALA A 94 -11.50 1.07 19.05
C ALA A 94 -12.71 1.21 18.13
N THR A 95 -13.91 1.05 18.65
CA THR A 95 -15.16 1.26 17.90
C THR A 95 -15.27 2.70 17.40
N GLN A 96 -14.95 3.68 18.24
CA GLN A 96 -14.98 5.09 17.84
C GLN A 96 -13.92 5.40 16.76
N VAL A 97 -12.70 4.87 16.90
CA VAL A 97 -11.65 5.02 15.88
C VAL A 97 -12.11 4.47 14.54
N MET A 98 -12.68 3.28 14.51
CA MET A 98 -13.16 2.64 13.27
C MET A 98 -14.33 3.40 12.64
N ASN A 99 -15.25 3.92 13.45
CA ASN A 99 -16.35 4.76 12.97
C ASN A 99 -15.84 6.06 12.34
N ASN A 100 -14.82 6.70 12.95
CA ASN A 100 -14.19 7.89 12.40
C ASN A 100 -13.55 7.61 11.03
N LEU A 101 -12.80 6.49 10.91
CA LEU A 101 -12.20 6.07 9.64
C LEU A 101 -13.24 5.78 8.57
N GLN A 102 -14.33 5.08 8.95
CA GLN A 102 -15.44 4.79 8.03
C GLN A 102 -16.11 6.06 7.51
N ALA A 103 -16.28 7.07 8.36
CA ALA A 103 -16.83 8.36 7.96
C ALA A 103 -15.94 9.08 6.94
N VAL A 104 -14.62 9.06 7.14
CA VAL A 104 -13.65 9.66 6.20
C VAL A 104 -13.60 8.89 4.88
N LEU A 105 -13.61 7.55 4.91
CA LEU A 105 -13.69 6.70 3.71
C LEU A 105 -14.92 7.05 2.89
N LYS A 106 -16.09 7.12 3.54
CA LYS A 106 -17.37 7.44 2.89
C LYS A 106 -17.36 8.82 2.23
N GLU A 107 -16.77 9.82 2.87
CA GLU A 107 -16.61 11.16 2.28
C GLU A 107 -15.70 11.13 1.05
N GLY A 108 -14.71 10.23 1.03
CA GLY A 108 -13.85 9.95 -0.12
C GLY A 108 -14.51 9.15 -1.24
N GLY A 109 -15.77 8.70 -1.06
CA GLY A 109 -16.51 7.86 -2.00
C GLY A 109 -16.15 6.37 -1.91
N MET A 110 -15.51 5.95 -0.81
CA MET A 110 -15.01 4.58 -0.56
C MET A 110 -15.65 3.96 0.68
N ASP A 111 -15.41 2.68 0.90
CA ASP A 111 -15.79 1.95 2.10
C ASP A 111 -14.66 1.05 2.61
N MET A 112 -14.93 0.21 3.61
CA MET A 112 -13.93 -0.69 4.20
C MET A 112 -13.38 -1.73 3.21
N ASN A 113 -14.11 -2.08 2.15
CA ASN A 113 -13.65 -3.02 1.13
C ASN A 113 -12.59 -2.41 0.20
N ASN A 114 -12.50 -1.08 0.15
CA ASN A 114 -11.47 -0.37 -0.61
C ASN A 114 -10.13 -0.31 0.14
N VAL A 115 -10.11 -0.59 1.45
CA VAL A 115 -8.89 -0.50 2.27
C VAL A 115 -7.91 -1.61 1.89
N VAL A 116 -6.69 -1.23 1.55
CA VAL A 116 -5.62 -2.16 1.15
C VAL A 116 -4.53 -2.28 2.21
N GLN A 117 -4.39 -1.26 3.07
CA GLN A 117 -3.40 -1.24 4.13
C GLN A 117 -3.93 -0.52 5.37
N THR A 118 -3.60 -1.07 6.55
CA THR A 118 -3.88 -0.48 7.85
C THR A 118 -2.62 -0.48 8.71
N THR A 119 -2.38 0.62 9.44
CA THR A 119 -1.38 0.69 10.49
C THR A 119 -2.07 1.00 11.81
N ILE A 120 -1.81 0.18 12.83
CA ILE A 120 -2.36 0.29 14.18
C ILE A 120 -1.23 0.59 15.15
N TYR A 121 -1.38 1.63 15.95
CA TYR A 121 -0.49 2.02 17.03
C TYR A 121 -1.23 1.83 18.36
N MET A 122 -0.60 1.15 19.31
CA MET A 122 -1.20 0.87 20.64
C MET A 122 -0.20 1.23 21.73
N THR A 123 -0.68 1.80 22.84
CA THR A 123 0.17 2.06 24.02
C THR A 123 0.34 0.82 24.87
N ASP A 124 -0.61 -0.14 24.82
CA ASP A 124 -0.53 -1.43 25.49
C ASP A 124 -0.92 -2.57 24.53
N LEU A 125 0.04 -3.46 24.22
CA LEU A 125 -0.22 -4.63 23.37
C LEU A 125 -0.97 -5.77 24.09
N ASN A 126 -1.17 -5.70 25.41
CA ASN A 126 -2.04 -6.65 26.13
C ASN A 126 -3.50 -6.53 25.66
N ASP A 127 -3.91 -5.37 25.15
CA ASP A 127 -5.24 -5.15 24.60
C ASP A 127 -5.37 -5.56 23.11
N PHE A 128 -4.30 -6.13 22.50
CA PHE A 128 -4.31 -6.52 21.09
C PHE A 128 -5.50 -7.41 20.72
N GLY A 129 -5.84 -8.39 21.56
CA GLY A 129 -6.95 -9.32 21.28
C GLY A 129 -8.28 -8.61 21.14
N LYS A 130 -8.59 -7.68 22.06
CA LYS A 130 -9.83 -6.89 22.07
C LYS A 130 -9.92 -5.95 20.86
N VAL A 131 -8.83 -5.22 20.58
CA VAL A 131 -8.74 -4.34 19.41
C VAL A 131 -8.90 -5.15 18.11
N ASN A 132 -8.28 -6.34 18.04
CA ASN A 132 -8.35 -7.21 16.88
C ASN A 132 -9.76 -7.73 16.60
N GLU A 133 -10.54 -8.02 17.64
CA GLU A 133 -11.94 -8.43 17.52
C GLU A 133 -12.81 -7.31 16.94
N ILE A 134 -12.71 -6.11 17.52
CA ILE A 134 -13.45 -4.93 17.02
C ILE A 134 -13.03 -4.61 15.60
N TYR A 135 -11.72 -4.49 15.33
CA TYR A 135 -11.18 -4.22 14.00
C TYR A 135 -11.70 -5.22 12.95
N GLY A 136 -11.61 -6.52 13.27
CA GLY A 136 -12.04 -7.60 12.37
C GLY A 136 -13.51 -7.53 12.00
N SER A 137 -14.37 -7.02 12.89
CA SER A 137 -15.82 -6.90 12.63
C SER A 137 -16.19 -5.91 11.51
N TYR A 138 -15.27 -5.01 11.15
CA TYR A 138 -15.48 -4.03 10.07
C TYR A 138 -15.09 -4.57 8.68
N PHE A 139 -14.39 -5.70 8.62
CA PHE A 139 -13.94 -6.31 7.37
C PHE A 139 -14.61 -7.68 7.18
N GLY A 140 -14.96 -7.98 5.93
CA GLY A 140 -15.40 -9.31 5.54
C GLY A 140 -14.20 -10.24 5.24
N ASP A 141 -14.35 -11.07 4.22
CA ASP A 141 -13.33 -12.06 3.83
C ASP A 141 -12.04 -11.45 3.26
N MET A 142 -12.07 -10.17 2.86
CA MET A 142 -10.93 -9.46 2.28
C MET A 142 -10.37 -8.38 3.22
N ALA A 143 -9.91 -8.79 4.41
CA ALA A 143 -9.22 -7.88 5.31
C ALA A 143 -7.91 -7.35 4.68
N PRO A 144 -7.56 -6.05 4.86
CA PRO A 144 -6.36 -5.46 4.28
C PRO A 144 -5.08 -5.99 4.93
N SER A 145 -3.93 -5.72 4.25
CA SER A 145 -2.64 -5.88 4.91
C SER A 145 -2.55 -4.99 6.14
N ARG A 146 -1.90 -5.46 7.22
CA ARG A 146 -1.87 -4.71 8.48
C ARG A 146 -0.51 -4.81 9.18
N VAL A 147 -0.12 -3.70 9.80
CA VAL A 147 0.95 -3.63 10.80
C VAL A 147 0.35 -3.16 12.12
N THR A 148 0.75 -3.80 13.23
CA THR A 148 0.41 -3.35 14.59
C THR A 148 1.69 -3.21 15.42
N VAL A 149 1.88 -2.05 16.04
CA VAL A 149 3.08 -1.72 16.83
C VAL A 149 2.71 -1.11 18.19
N GLY A 150 3.48 -1.46 19.20
CA GLY A 150 3.44 -0.79 20.50
C GLY A 150 4.23 0.51 20.46
N VAL A 151 3.66 1.59 21.02
CA VAL A 151 4.26 2.92 21.11
C VAL A 151 4.25 3.44 22.55
N ALA A 152 5.15 4.36 22.87
CA ALA A 152 5.28 4.90 24.22
C ALA A 152 4.10 5.79 24.63
N SER A 153 3.51 6.52 23.67
CA SER A 153 2.35 7.40 23.90
C SER A 153 1.70 7.77 22.57
N LEU A 154 0.45 8.21 22.62
CA LEU A 154 -0.33 8.74 21.52
C LEU A 154 -0.89 10.13 21.86
N PRO A 155 -1.29 10.92 20.86
CA PRO A 155 -1.87 12.24 21.07
C PRO A 155 -3.09 12.19 22.03
N LYS A 156 -3.27 13.23 22.82
CA LYS A 156 -4.42 13.39 23.76
C LYS A 156 -4.60 12.23 24.75
N GLY A 157 -3.57 11.42 24.99
CA GLY A 157 -3.64 10.28 25.89
C GLY A 157 -4.45 9.11 25.33
N ALA A 158 -4.63 9.02 24.03
CA ALA A 158 -5.24 7.88 23.38
C ALA A 158 -4.46 6.59 23.65
N HIS A 159 -5.17 5.46 23.69
CA HIS A 159 -4.56 4.13 23.80
C HIS A 159 -4.39 3.46 22.45
N LEU A 160 -5.12 3.95 21.44
CA LEU A 160 -5.20 3.42 20.09
C LEU A 160 -5.21 4.54 19.06
N GLU A 161 -4.42 4.36 17.99
CA GLU A 161 -4.48 5.16 16.75
C GLU A 161 -4.42 4.23 15.54
N ILE A 162 -5.26 4.49 14.55
CA ILE A 162 -5.30 3.70 13.31
C ILE A 162 -5.28 4.63 12.10
N SER A 163 -4.39 4.32 11.12
CA SER A 163 -4.39 4.94 9.80
C SER A 163 -4.63 3.90 8.71
N MET A 164 -5.15 4.36 7.54
CA MET A 164 -5.50 3.48 6.44
C MET A 164 -5.06 4.06 5.09
N ILE A 165 -4.86 3.17 4.12
CA ILE A 165 -4.76 3.48 2.70
C ILE A 165 -5.84 2.68 2.00
N ALA A 166 -6.63 3.37 1.15
CA ALA A 166 -7.69 2.75 0.35
C ALA A 166 -7.49 3.07 -1.13
N VAL A 167 -8.00 2.19 -2.00
CA VAL A 167 -7.89 2.30 -3.46
C VAL A 167 -9.26 2.07 -4.08
N GLU A 168 -9.63 2.94 -5.05
CA GLU A 168 -10.85 2.83 -5.83
C GLU A 168 -10.81 1.67 -6.84
#